data_8ad6e4b03aa30bab3f0396bc770a4a80
#
_entry.id   8ad6e4b03aa30bab3f0396bc770a4a80
#
_cell.length_a   1.000
_cell.length_b   1.000
_cell.length_c   1.000
_cell.angle_alpha   90.00
_cell.angle_beta   90.00
_cell.angle_gamma   90.00
#
_symmetry.space_group_name_H-M   'P 1'
#
loop_
_entity.id
_entity.type
_entity.pdbx_description
1 polymer ?
#
loop_
_entity_poly.entity_id
_entity_poly.type
_entity_poly.pdbx_seq_one_letter_code
_entity_poly.pdbx_strand_id
1 'polypeptide(L)'
;GPTGIAAAYFLGRAGIEATIFERESCLGGVPRHVIPAFRIANETIEKDIALMEKYGVDVRCGAPAPSVKELKAMGYTHILFAVGAWKPGKLDIPGDIAGAIQWMKGVKAGNIAVGGSIAVVGGGNTAMDAARLAKRSGARQVTLVYRRTRKYMPADEHELALALQDGVTFAELAAPVKQADGMLTCERMVLGQADASGRRSPVGSGEFFD
;
A
#
# COMPACT_ATOMS: atom_id res chain seq x y z
N GLY A 1 6.86 6.33 10.63
CA GLY A 1 5.49 5.83 10.50
C GLY A 1 4.77 5.70 11.84
N PRO A 2 3.50 5.20 11.88
CA PRO A 2 2.68 5.20 13.10
C PRO A 2 3.35 4.54 14.31
N THR A 3 4.02 3.41 14.10
CA THR A 3 4.73 2.69 15.19
C THR A 3 5.81 3.55 15.83
N GLY A 4 6.62 4.25 15.04
CA GLY A 4 7.67 5.12 15.55
C GLY A 4 7.10 6.34 16.26
N ILE A 5 6.05 6.96 15.72
CA ILE A 5 5.37 8.12 16.33
C ILE A 5 4.75 7.72 17.68
N ALA A 6 4.03 6.60 17.73
CA ALA A 6 3.44 6.11 18.97
C ALA A 6 4.50 5.75 20.02
N ALA A 7 5.57 5.06 19.63
CA ALA A 7 6.66 4.73 20.55
C ALA A 7 7.31 5.99 21.13
N ALA A 8 7.63 6.98 20.29
CA ALA A 8 8.22 8.23 20.74
C ALA A 8 7.28 9.02 21.64
N TYR A 9 5.98 9.04 21.34
CA TYR A 9 4.98 9.66 22.21
C TYR A 9 4.98 9.04 23.62
N PHE A 10 4.93 7.70 23.72
CA PHE A 10 4.92 7.05 25.02
C PHE A 10 6.24 7.18 25.78
N LEU A 11 7.39 7.16 25.08
CA LEU A 11 8.69 7.39 25.68
C LEU A 11 8.80 8.82 26.22
N GLY A 12 8.44 9.83 25.43
CA GLY A 12 8.46 11.21 25.85
C GLY A 12 7.54 11.48 27.05
N ARG A 13 6.34 10.89 27.06
CA ARG A 13 5.44 10.95 28.25
C ARG A 13 6.05 10.35 29.49
N ALA A 14 6.90 9.33 29.35
CA ALA A 14 7.62 8.71 30.46
C ALA A 14 8.89 9.47 30.87
N GLY A 15 9.17 10.63 30.26
CA GLY A 15 10.37 11.42 30.51
C GLY A 15 11.65 10.81 29.91
N ILE A 16 11.50 9.90 28.95
CA ILE A 16 12.63 9.24 28.27
C ILE A 16 12.94 10.03 26.98
N GLU A 17 14.18 10.50 26.86
CA GLU A 17 14.63 11.17 25.63
C GLU A 17 14.58 10.21 24.43
N ALA A 18 13.99 10.65 23.36
CA ALA A 18 13.81 9.86 22.15
C ALA A 18 14.15 10.69 20.90
N THR A 19 14.80 10.06 19.92
CA THR A 19 15.05 10.64 18.60
C THR A 19 14.44 9.74 17.53
N ILE A 20 13.68 10.32 16.61
CA ILE A 20 13.19 9.63 15.42
C ILE A 20 14.12 9.96 14.24
N PHE A 21 14.63 8.92 13.58
CA PHE A 21 15.31 9.03 12.29
C PHE A 21 14.35 8.59 11.19
N GLU A 22 14.02 9.47 10.26
CA GLU A 22 13.09 9.20 9.15
C GLU A 22 13.76 9.53 7.81
N ARG A 23 13.78 8.59 6.89
CA ARG A 23 14.38 8.78 5.55
C ARG A 23 13.59 9.73 4.65
N GLU A 24 12.27 9.80 4.84
CA GLU A 24 11.41 10.71 4.09
C GLU A 24 11.58 12.15 4.63
N SER A 25 11.15 13.13 3.87
CA SER A 25 11.24 14.54 4.25
C SER A 25 10.37 14.92 5.45
N CYS A 26 9.43 14.05 5.82
CA CYS A 26 8.53 14.26 6.96
C CYS A 26 8.04 12.94 7.54
N LEU A 27 7.59 12.99 8.79
CA LEU A 27 7.00 11.84 9.49
C LEU A 27 5.66 11.41 8.89
N GLY A 28 5.22 10.19 9.24
CA GLY A 28 3.90 9.66 8.91
C GLY A 28 3.93 8.29 8.25
N GLY A 29 5.03 7.94 7.56
CA GLY A 29 5.19 6.62 6.93
C GLY A 29 4.14 6.32 5.87
N VAL A 30 3.71 5.06 5.75
CA VAL A 30 2.71 4.61 4.75
C VAL A 30 1.41 5.41 4.81
N PRO A 31 0.81 5.72 5.97
CA PRO A 31 -0.40 6.53 6.02
C PRO A 31 -0.26 7.89 5.33
N ARG A 32 0.87 8.55 5.52
CA ARG A 32 1.12 9.86 4.90
C ARG A 32 1.51 9.76 3.43
N HIS A 33 2.43 8.87 3.10
CA HIS A 33 3.08 8.87 1.79
C HIS A 33 2.41 7.98 0.75
N VAL A 34 1.59 7.01 1.16
CA VAL A 34 1.00 6.01 0.28
C VAL A 34 -0.53 6.00 0.35
N ILE A 35 -1.10 5.87 1.55
CA ILE A 35 -2.56 5.78 1.70
C ILE A 35 -3.22 7.04 1.15
N PRO A 36 -4.24 6.92 0.29
CA PRO A 36 -4.90 8.06 -0.33
C PRO A 36 -5.53 9.02 0.69
N ALA A 37 -5.53 10.32 0.37
CA ALA A 37 -6.06 11.36 1.26
C ALA A 37 -7.57 11.22 1.54
N PHE A 38 -8.33 10.56 0.68
CA PHE A 38 -9.74 10.26 0.93
C PHE A 38 -9.96 9.19 2.02
N ARG A 39 -8.91 8.47 2.42
CA ARG A 39 -8.94 7.55 3.58
C ARG A 39 -8.47 8.22 4.85
N ILE A 40 -7.34 8.90 4.79
CA ILE A 40 -6.78 9.62 5.92
C ILE A 40 -6.17 10.93 5.43
N ALA A 41 -6.70 12.02 5.92
CA ALA A 41 -6.19 13.34 5.61
C ALA A 41 -4.85 13.58 6.32
N ASN A 42 -3.94 14.32 5.67
CA ASN A 42 -2.63 14.64 6.25
C ASN A 42 -2.75 15.42 7.56
N GLU A 43 -3.77 16.27 7.70
CA GLU A 43 -4.06 17.05 8.90
C GLU A 43 -4.32 16.17 10.13
N THR A 44 -4.88 14.97 9.93
CA THR A 44 -5.07 14.00 11.02
C THR A 44 -3.73 13.46 11.51
N ILE A 45 -2.83 13.16 10.57
CA ILE A 45 -1.48 12.66 10.87
C ILE A 45 -0.65 13.75 11.56
N GLU A 46 -0.78 15.01 11.12
CA GLU A 46 -0.10 16.15 11.73
C GLU A 46 -0.52 16.38 13.19
N LYS A 47 -1.77 16.13 13.54
CA LYS A 47 -2.24 16.23 14.94
C LYS A 47 -1.53 15.21 15.84
N ASP A 48 -1.34 13.99 15.37
CA ASP A 48 -0.63 12.94 16.13
C ASP A 48 0.86 13.28 16.27
N ILE A 49 1.48 13.80 15.20
CA ILE A 49 2.87 14.26 15.21
C ILE A 49 3.05 15.41 16.21
N ALA A 50 2.21 16.44 16.12
CA ALA A 50 2.25 17.60 17.01
C ALA A 50 2.03 17.20 18.49
N LEU A 51 1.21 16.18 18.74
CA LEU A 51 1.01 15.66 20.09
C LEU A 51 2.30 15.00 20.63
N MET A 52 3.01 14.24 19.81
CA MET A 52 4.29 13.64 20.15
C MET A 52 5.39 14.70 20.40
N GLU A 53 5.48 15.71 19.54
CA GLU A 53 6.47 16.77 19.62
C GLU A 53 6.38 17.59 20.92
N LYS A 54 5.18 17.69 21.53
CA LYS A 54 5.01 18.35 22.86
C LYS A 54 5.82 17.73 23.98
N TYR A 55 6.28 16.49 23.80
CA TYR A 55 7.10 15.79 24.79
C TYR A 55 8.60 15.87 24.51
N GLY A 56 9.06 16.79 23.65
CA GLY A 56 10.47 17.05 23.41
C GLY A 56 11.20 15.97 22.61
N VAL A 57 10.47 15.20 21.80
CA VAL A 57 11.07 14.21 20.90
C VAL A 57 11.88 14.91 19.80
N ASP A 58 13.15 14.53 19.63
CA ASP A 58 13.99 15.01 18.52
C ASP A 58 13.60 14.28 17.22
N VAL A 59 13.41 15.03 16.13
CA VAL A 59 12.97 14.49 14.83
C VAL A 59 13.98 14.87 13.74
N ARG A 60 14.56 13.85 13.10
CA ARG A 60 15.55 13.99 12.03
C ARG A 60 15.04 13.31 10.77
N CYS A 61 14.50 14.11 9.85
CA CYS A 61 13.97 13.67 8.56
C CYS A 61 14.93 13.91 7.40
N GLY A 62 14.68 13.27 6.27
CA GLY A 62 15.36 13.53 4.99
C GLY A 62 16.65 12.74 4.79
N ALA A 63 17.00 11.82 5.67
CA ALA A 63 18.17 10.97 5.52
C ALA A 63 17.92 9.56 6.07
N PRO A 64 18.58 8.53 5.51
CA PRO A 64 18.58 7.19 6.08
C PRO A 64 19.07 7.23 7.53
N ALA A 65 18.49 6.38 8.39
CA ALA A 65 18.98 6.23 9.76
C ALA A 65 20.42 5.73 9.76
N PRO A 66 21.28 6.22 10.70
CA PRO A 66 22.60 5.68 10.91
C PRO A 66 22.55 4.18 11.25
N SER A 67 23.67 3.48 11.04
CA SER A 67 23.78 2.08 11.43
C SER A 67 23.67 1.91 12.96
N VAL A 68 23.36 0.71 13.41
CA VAL A 68 23.31 0.40 14.86
C VAL A 68 24.62 0.74 15.56
N LYS A 69 25.76 0.52 14.89
CA LYS A 69 27.09 0.85 15.43
C LYS A 69 27.26 2.37 15.64
N GLU A 70 26.87 3.16 14.66
CA GLU A 70 26.94 4.62 14.74
C GLU A 70 25.96 5.16 15.78
N LEU A 71 24.72 4.65 15.83
CA LEU A 71 23.75 5.05 16.85
C LEU A 71 24.27 4.78 18.28
N LYS A 72 24.89 3.61 18.49
CA LYS A 72 25.54 3.32 19.80
C LYS A 72 26.69 4.27 20.09
N ALA A 73 27.51 4.61 19.10
CA ALA A 73 28.60 5.57 19.26
C ALA A 73 28.10 7.00 19.56
N MET A 74 26.89 7.35 19.09
CA MET A 74 26.18 8.59 19.41
C MET A 74 25.58 8.61 20.82
N GLY A 75 25.66 7.50 21.58
CA GLY A 75 25.14 7.41 22.94
C GLY A 75 23.76 6.80 23.09
N TYR A 76 23.12 6.35 21.99
CA TYR A 76 21.81 5.68 22.09
C TYR A 76 21.96 4.30 22.73
N THR A 77 21.29 4.10 23.85
CA THR A 77 21.33 2.84 24.61
C THR A 77 20.33 1.82 24.08
N HIS A 78 19.19 2.29 23.56
CA HIS A 78 18.11 1.47 23.02
C HIS A 78 17.77 1.92 21.61
N ILE A 79 17.52 0.97 20.71
CA ILE A 79 17.19 1.22 19.31
C ILE A 79 15.93 0.43 18.96
N LEU A 80 14.88 1.15 18.57
CA LEU A 80 13.62 0.57 18.11
C LEU A 80 13.53 0.64 16.59
N PHE A 81 13.36 -0.50 15.93
CA PHE A 81 13.12 -0.58 14.49
C PHE A 81 11.63 -0.47 14.19
N ALA A 82 11.21 0.67 13.65
CA ALA A 82 9.85 0.97 13.24
C ALA A 82 9.77 1.27 11.74
N VAL A 83 10.53 0.54 10.93
CA VAL A 83 10.78 0.82 9.50
C VAL A 83 9.60 0.44 8.57
N GLY A 84 8.62 -0.31 9.09
CA GLY A 84 7.44 -0.73 8.33
C GLY A 84 7.73 -1.78 7.26
N ALA A 85 6.71 -2.09 6.44
CA ALA A 85 6.76 -3.07 5.36
C ALA A 85 6.52 -2.39 4.00
N TRP A 86 7.58 -1.84 3.42
CA TRP A 86 7.53 -1.09 2.15
C TRP A 86 7.71 -1.95 0.91
N LYS A 87 8.14 -3.21 1.07
CA LYS A 87 8.37 -4.11 -0.06
C LYS A 87 7.07 -4.86 -0.38
N PRO A 88 6.41 -4.53 -1.49
CA PRO A 88 5.20 -5.25 -1.90
C PRO A 88 5.54 -6.68 -2.36
N GLY A 89 4.53 -7.53 -2.39
CA GLY A 89 4.61 -8.77 -3.16
C GLY A 89 4.86 -8.46 -4.64
N LYS A 90 5.64 -9.28 -5.31
CA LYS A 90 5.89 -9.14 -6.74
C LYS A 90 4.89 -9.99 -7.51
N LEU A 91 4.28 -9.41 -8.54
CA LEU A 91 3.58 -10.15 -9.58
C LEU A 91 4.63 -10.59 -10.62
N ASP A 92 4.86 -11.91 -10.69
CA ASP A 92 5.90 -12.46 -11.56
C ASP A 92 5.30 -12.89 -12.90
N ILE A 93 5.07 -11.90 -13.76
CA ILE A 93 4.62 -12.06 -15.14
C ILE A 93 5.48 -11.19 -16.06
N PRO A 94 5.63 -11.54 -17.35
CA PRO A 94 6.27 -10.67 -18.33
C PRO A 94 5.54 -9.32 -18.48
N GLY A 95 6.31 -8.25 -18.62
CA GLY A 95 5.78 -6.91 -18.89
C GLY A 95 6.24 -5.85 -17.88
N ASP A 96 5.79 -4.62 -18.10
CA ASP A 96 6.08 -3.48 -17.23
C ASP A 96 5.00 -3.39 -16.13
N ILE A 97 5.32 -3.95 -14.97
CA ILE A 97 4.40 -4.07 -13.85
C ILE A 97 4.88 -3.17 -12.70
N ALA A 98 4.13 -2.13 -12.43
CA ALA A 98 4.39 -1.23 -11.31
C ALA A 98 3.91 -1.84 -9.98
N GLY A 99 4.74 -1.74 -8.95
CA GLY A 99 4.33 -2.09 -7.58
C GLY A 99 3.35 -1.06 -7.01
N ALA A 100 2.20 -1.49 -6.51
CA ALA A 100 1.11 -0.61 -6.06
C ALA A 100 1.55 0.44 -5.02
N ILE A 101 2.38 0.07 -4.03
CA ILE A 101 2.86 1.00 -3.00
C ILE A 101 3.69 2.13 -3.61
N GLN A 102 4.63 1.81 -4.50
CA GLN A 102 5.48 2.81 -5.14
C GLN A 102 4.69 3.69 -6.11
N TRP A 103 3.76 3.08 -6.85
CA TRP A 103 2.88 3.80 -7.76
C TRP A 103 1.99 4.79 -6.98
N MET A 104 1.30 4.35 -5.94
CA MET A 104 0.45 5.23 -5.11
C MET A 104 1.26 6.35 -4.47
N LYS A 105 2.48 6.05 -3.98
CA LYS A 105 3.40 7.07 -3.46
C LYS A 105 3.73 8.12 -4.52
N GLY A 106 4.04 7.69 -5.73
CA GLY A 106 4.36 8.58 -6.85
C GLY A 106 3.17 9.46 -7.27
N VAL A 107 1.98 8.89 -7.35
CA VAL A 107 0.74 9.63 -7.65
C VAL A 107 0.46 10.67 -6.56
N LYS A 108 0.53 10.27 -5.30
CA LYS A 108 0.27 11.16 -4.16
C LYS A 108 1.29 12.30 -4.06
N ALA A 109 2.53 12.05 -4.46
CA ALA A 109 3.59 13.06 -4.54
C ALA A 109 3.52 13.97 -5.80
N GLY A 110 2.59 13.70 -6.73
CA GLY A 110 2.49 14.43 -8.01
C GLY A 110 3.56 14.05 -9.03
N ASN A 111 4.33 13.02 -8.79
CA ASN A 111 5.42 12.57 -9.68
C ASN A 111 4.94 11.63 -10.79
N ILE A 112 3.72 11.10 -10.68
CA ILE A 112 3.10 10.21 -11.68
C ILE A 112 1.78 10.83 -12.12
N ALA A 113 1.70 11.16 -13.39
CA ALA A 113 0.44 11.56 -14.03
C ALA A 113 -0.44 10.31 -14.26
N VAL A 114 -1.70 10.42 -13.91
CA VAL A 114 -2.67 9.33 -14.06
C VAL A 114 -3.58 9.60 -15.25
N GLY A 115 -3.75 8.60 -16.10
CA GLY A 115 -4.62 8.71 -17.28
C GLY A 115 -4.82 7.36 -17.97
N GLY A 116 -5.55 7.35 -19.08
CA GLY A 116 -5.77 6.13 -19.86
C GLY A 116 -6.51 5.01 -19.13
N SER A 117 -6.14 3.78 -19.43
CA SER A 117 -6.70 2.56 -18.84
C SER A 117 -5.69 1.94 -17.88
N ILE A 118 -6.13 1.57 -16.69
CA ILE A 118 -5.28 1.00 -15.64
C ILE A 118 -5.89 -0.31 -15.14
N ALA A 119 -5.11 -1.38 -15.18
CA ALA A 119 -5.45 -2.64 -14.52
C ALA A 119 -4.76 -2.71 -13.16
N VAL A 120 -5.53 -2.98 -12.12
CA VAL A 120 -5.02 -3.19 -10.76
C VAL A 120 -5.19 -4.65 -10.38
N VAL A 121 -4.10 -5.35 -10.12
CA VAL A 121 -4.12 -6.78 -9.82
C VAL A 121 -4.08 -7.00 -8.31
N GLY A 122 -5.11 -7.66 -7.79
CA GLY A 122 -5.18 -8.04 -6.39
C GLY A 122 -6.58 -7.93 -5.79
N GLY A 123 -6.73 -8.47 -4.59
CA GLY A 123 -8.02 -8.49 -3.87
C GLY A 123 -7.91 -8.02 -2.41
N GLY A 124 -6.82 -7.37 -2.03
CA GLY A 124 -6.63 -6.80 -0.69
C GLY A 124 -6.87 -5.30 -0.65
N ASN A 125 -6.89 -4.72 0.55
CA ASN A 125 -7.13 -3.28 0.76
C ASN A 125 -6.19 -2.38 -0.04
N THR A 126 -4.92 -2.78 -0.23
CA THR A 126 -3.98 -2.03 -1.07
C THR A 126 -4.44 -1.94 -2.52
N ALA A 127 -5.04 -3.02 -3.06
CA ALA A 127 -5.58 -2.99 -4.42
C ALA A 127 -6.82 -2.10 -4.51
N MET A 128 -7.68 -2.09 -3.49
CA MET A 128 -8.83 -1.19 -3.40
C MET A 128 -8.36 0.27 -3.39
N ASP A 129 -7.36 0.59 -2.57
CA ASP A 129 -6.78 1.94 -2.51
C ASP A 129 -6.18 2.38 -3.84
N ALA A 130 -5.40 1.50 -4.48
CA ALA A 130 -4.79 1.79 -5.77
C ALA A 130 -5.83 2.02 -6.87
N ALA A 131 -6.85 1.16 -6.96
CA ALA A 131 -7.91 1.29 -7.95
C ALA A 131 -8.73 2.58 -7.78
N ARG A 132 -9.12 2.89 -6.53
CA ARG A 132 -9.85 4.11 -6.22
C ARG A 132 -8.99 5.36 -6.45
N LEU A 133 -7.71 5.31 -6.07
CA LEU A 133 -6.78 6.41 -6.34
C LEU A 133 -6.62 6.64 -7.84
N ALA A 134 -6.43 5.57 -8.64
CA ALA A 134 -6.36 5.67 -10.09
C ALA A 134 -7.59 6.36 -10.67
N LYS A 135 -8.78 5.92 -10.28
CA LYS A 135 -10.03 6.47 -10.80
C LYS A 135 -10.22 7.93 -10.41
N ARG A 136 -9.98 8.28 -9.16
CA ARG A 136 -10.12 9.64 -8.63
C ARG A 136 -9.03 10.59 -9.12
N SER A 137 -7.89 10.07 -9.59
CA SER A 137 -6.81 10.86 -10.18
C SER A 137 -6.93 11.05 -11.69
N GLY A 138 -8.02 10.58 -12.33
CA GLY A 138 -8.32 10.88 -13.73
C GLY A 138 -8.11 9.73 -14.71
N ALA A 139 -7.89 8.49 -14.26
CA ALA A 139 -7.90 7.34 -15.16
C ALA A 139 -9.26 7.20 -15.84
N ARG A 140 -9.25 7.07 -17.18
CA ARG A 140 -10.47 6.90 -17.98
C ARG A 140 -11.19 5.60 -17.60
N GLN A 141 -10.43 4.51 -17.50
CA GLN A 141 -10.93 3.19 -17.13
C GLN A 141 -10.02 2.58 -16.07
N VAL A 142 -10.61 1.99 -15.05
CA VAL A 142 -9.86 1.21 -14.04
C VAL A 142 -10.54 -0.14 -13.89
N THR A 143 -9.77 -1.21 -14.07
CA THR A 143 -10.25 -2.58 -13.89
C THR A 143 -9.47 -3.24 -12.74
N LEU A 144 -10.18 -3.68 -11.72
CA LEU A 144 -9.65 -4.50 -10.64
C LEU A 144 -9.70 -5.97 -11.06
N VAL A 145 -8.54 -6.58 -11.22
CA VAL A 145 -8.38 -7.96 -11.69
C VAL A 145 -8.08 -8.88 -10.50
N TYR A 146 -8.94 -9.89 -10.31
CA TYR A 146 -8.80 -10.82 -9.19
C TYR A 146 -9.00 -12.28 -9.60
N ARG A 147 -8.05 -13.14 -9.25
CA ARG A 147 -8.04 -14.56 -9.68
C ARG A 147 -9.07 -15.46 -9.00
N ARG A 148 -9.79 -14.97 -7.98
CA ARG A 148 -10.88 -15.69 -7.29
C ARG A 148 -12.17 -14.91 -7.45
N THR A 149 -13.21 -15.37 -6.77
CA THR A 149 -14.47 -14.62 -6.69
C THR A 149 -14.46 -13.62 -5.53
N ARG A 150 -15.39 -12.67 -5.59
CA ARG A 150 -15.65 -11.68 -4.53
C ARG A 150 -15.70 -12.31 -3.14
N LYS A 151 -16.35 -13.47 -2.99
CA LYS A 151 -16.46 -14.20 -1.73
C LYS A 151 -15.12 -14.52 -1.04
N TYR A 152 -14.04 -14.65 -1.82
CA TYR A 152 -12.72 -15.03 -1.32
C TYR A 152 -11.73 -13.86 -1.28
N MET A 153 -12.21 -12.62 -1.41
CA MET A 153 -11.37 -11.45 -1.30
C MET A 153 -10.91 -11.24 0.15
N PRO A 154 -9.64 -10.91 0.38
CA PRO A 154 -9.16 -10.53 1.72
C PRO A 154 -9.54 -9.08 2.09
N ALA A 155 -9.94 -8.25 1.11
CA ALA A 155 -10.47 -6.91 1.37
C ALA A 155 -11.88 -6.99 1.97
N ASP A 156 -12.23 -6.00 2.78
CA ASP A 156 -13.59 -5.83 3.27
C ASP A 156 -14.57 -5.62 2.11
N GLU A 157 -15.76 -6.18 2.22
CA GLU A 157 -16.80 -6.08 1.18
C GLU A 157 -17.22 -4.63 0.92
N HIS A 158 -17.23 -3.81 1.96
CA HIS A 158 -17.49 -2.38 1.86
C HIS A 158 -16.45 -1.65 0.99
N GLU A 159 -15.19 -2.06 1.06
CA GLU A 159 -14.11 -1.47 0.25
C GLU A 159 -14.29 -1.73 -1.25
N LEU A 160 -14.71 -2.94 -1.60
CA LEU A 160 -15.06 -3.24 -2.98
C LEU A 160 -16.27 -2.43 -3.44
N ALA A 161 -17.31 -2.32 -2.59
CA ALA A 161 -18.50 -1.52 -2.91
C ALA A 161 -18.13 -0.06 -3.18
N LEU A 162 -17.26 0.54 -2.37
CA LEU A 162 -16.76 1.90 -2.58
C LEU A 162 -15.95 2.03 -3.89
N ALA A 163 -15.14 1.02 -4.25
CA ALA A 163 -14.41 1.03 -5.51
C ALA A 163 -15.35 1.00 -6.72
N LEU A 164 -16.39 0.16 -6.66
CA LEU A 164 -17.44 0.10 -7.70
C LEU A 164 -18.23 1.42 -7.81
N GLN A 165 -18.53 2.07 -6.69
CA GLN A 165 -19.18 3.39 -6.67
C GLN A 165 -18.30 4.48 -7.30
N ASP A 166 -16.97 4.40 -7.11
CA ASP A 166 -16.03 5.30 -7.78
C ASP A 166 -15.93 5.03 -9.29
N GLY A 167 -16.56 3.97 -9.82
CA GLY A 167 -16.56 3.60 -11.24
C GLY A 167 -15.41 2.67 -11.63
N VAL A 168 -14.88 1.88 -10.70
CA VAL A 168 -13.94 0.79 -10.98
C VAL A 168 -14.71 -0.42 -11.49
N THR A 169 -14.24 -1.05 -12.57
CA THR A 169 -14.77 -2.33 -13.06
C THR A 169 -14.10 -3.48 -12.30
N PHE A 170 -14.86 -4.51 -11.94
CA PHE A 170 -14.32 -5.69 -11.25
C PHE A 170 -14.36 -6.91 -12.19
N ALA A 171 -13.19 -7.48 -12.46
CA ALA A 171 -12.98 -8.70 -13.21
C ALA A 171 -12.56 -9.83 -12.25
N GLU A 172 -13.51 -10.63 -11.82
CA GLU A 172 -13.24 -11.81 -11.02
C GLU A 172 -12.90 -13.04 -11.89
N LEU A 173 -12.28 -14.04 -11.29
CA LEU A 173 -11.82 -15.25 -11.97
C LEU A 173 -10.91 -14.94 -13.17
N ALA A 174 -10.06 -13.94 -13.00
CA ALA A 174 -9.09 -13.46 -13.97
C ALA A 174 -7.69 -13.46 -13.35
N ALA A 175 -6.78 -14.26 -13.91
CA ALA A 175 -5.38 -14.30 -13.49
C ALA A 175 -4.50 -13.69 -14.58
N PRO A 176 -3.76 -12.62 -14.31
CA PRO A 176 -2.88 -12.01 -15.30
C PRO A 176 -1.73 -12.96 -15.62
N VAL A 177 -1.40 -13.10 -16.91
CA VAL A 177 -0.30 -13.96 -17.41
C VAL A 177 0.80 -13.18 -18.10
N LYS A 178 0.49 -12.06 -18.75
CA LYS A 178 1.48 -11.15 -19.34
C LYS A 178 0.90 -9.77 -19.58
N GLN A 179 1.78 -8.77 -19.64
CA GLN A 179 1.46 -7.44 -20.14
C GLN A 179 2.37 -7.16 -21.34
N ALA A 180 1.78 -6.80 -22.47
CA ALA A 180 2.49 -6.44 -23.68
C ALA A 180 1.63 -5.48 -24.51
N ASP A 181 2.26 -4.59 -25.25
CA ASP A 181 1.60 -3.68 -26.20
C ASP A 181 0.42 -2.88 -25.61
N GLY A 182 0.52 -2.53 -24.32
CA GLY A 182 -0.54 -1.84 -23.59
C GLY A 182 -1.73 -2.69 -23.17
N MET A 183 -1.68 -4.01 -23.41
CA MET A 183 -2.73 -4.98 -23.07
C MET A 183 -2.29 -5.84 -21.89
N LEU A 184 -3.25 -6.25 -21.06
CA LEU A 184 -3.04 -7.23 -19.99
C LEU A 184 -3.80 -8.50 -20.34
N THR A 185 -3.06 -9.52 -20.80
CA THR A 185 -3.64 -10.83 -21.07
C THR A 185 -3.87 -11.58 -19.76
N CYS A 186 -5.09 -12.06 -19.56
CA CYS A 186 -5.50 -12.83 -18.40
C CYS A 186 -5.95 -14.24 -18.81
N GLU A 187 -5.71 -15.21 -17.94
CA GLU A 187 -6.34 -16.54 -18.02
C GLU A 187 -7.63 -16.51 -17.21
N ARG A 188 -8.70 -17.05 -17.79
CA ARG A 188 -9.96 -17.29 -17.08
C ARG A 188 -9.75 -18.38 -16.05
N MET A 189 -10.18 -18.14 -14.81
CA MET A 189 -10.04 -19.09 -13.72
C MET A 189 -11.38 -19.78 -13.44
N VAL A 190 -11.28 -21.02 -12.93
CA VAL A 190 -12.39 -21.75 -12.31
C VAL A 190 -12.04 -22.06 -10.86
N LEU A 191 -13.03 -22.18 -10.00
CA LEU A 191 -12.80 -22.57 -8.62
C LEU A 191 -12.68 -24.10 -8.55
N GLY A 192 -11.51 -24.59 -8.16
CA GLY A 192 -11.25 -26.00 -7.90
C GLY A 192 -12.04 -26.55 -6.71
N GLN A 193 -11.70 -27.76 -6.28
CA GLN A 193 -12.32 -28.38 -5.11
C GLN A 193 -11.96 -27.61 -3.83
N ALA A 194 -12.86 -27.69 -2.85
CA ALA A 194 -12.60 -27.09 -1.54
C ALA A 194 -11.54 -27.91 -0.77
N ASP A 195 -10.61 -27.23 -0.13
CA ASP A 195 -9.69 -27.82 0.83
C ASP A 195 -10.39 -28.12 2.18
N ALA A 196 -9.65 -28.68 3.13
CA ALA A 196 -10.18 -29.03 4.45
C ALA A 196 -10.75 -27.82 5.24
N SER A 197 -10.37 -26.58 4.87
CA SER A 197 -10.91 -25.34 5.44
C SER A 197 -12.12 -24.81 4.68
N GLY A 198 -12.58 -25.50 3.65
CA GLY A 198 -13.65 -25.04 2.76
C GLY A 198 -13.21 -24.01 1.72
N ARG A 199 -11.92 -23.70 1.63
CA ARG A 199 -11.39 -22.73 0.70
C ARG A 199 -11.14 -23.36 -0.66
N ARG A 200 -11.63 -22.72 -1.74
CA ARG A 200 -11.39 -23.17 -3.11
C ARG A 200 -10.24 -22.39 -3.73
N SER A 201 -9.27 -23.13 -4.24
CA SER A 201 -8.15 -22.54 -4.99
C SER A 201 -8.53 -22.30 -6.45
N PRO A 202 -8.11 -21.19 -7.06
CA PRO A 202 -8.34 -20.95 -8.48
C PRO A 202 -7.46 -21.87 -9.33
N VAL A 203 -8.03 -22.41 -10.39
CA VAL A 203 -7.35 -23.26 -11.39
C VAL A 203 -7.58 -22.62 -12.75
N GLY A 204 -6.53 -22.59 -13.60
CA GLY A 204 -6.63 -22.08 -14.96
C GLY A 204 -7.58 -22.93 -15.81
N SER A 205 -8.38 -22.27 -16.65
CA SER A 205 -9.29 -22.96 -17.59
C SER A 205 -8.64 -23.26 -18.95
N GLY A 206 -7.49 -22.62 -19.24
CA GLY A 206 -6.86 -22.63 -20.55
C GLY A 206 -7.44 -21.60 -21.53
N GLU A 207 -8.46 -20.83 -21.12
CA GLU A 207 -9.03 -19.73 -21.92
C GLU A 207 -8.33 -18.41 -21.56
N PHE A 208 -7.88 -17.69 -22.60
CA PHE A 208 -7.19 -16.40 -22.43
C PHE A 208 -8.02 -15.27 -23.03
N PHE A 209 -7.89 -14.06 -22.44
CA PHE A 209 -8.55 -12.84 -22.90
C PHE A 209 -7.70 -11.60 -22.51
N ASP A 210 -7.95 -10.50 -23.18
CA ASP A 210 -7.29 -9.20 -22.96
C ASP A 210 -8.23 -8.19 -22.30
#